data_682097423d0e47ebd40d96a1af5d0d82
#
_entry.id   682097423d0e47ebd40d96a1af5d0d82
#
_cell.length_a   1.000
_cell.length_b   1.000
_cell.length_c   1.000
_cell.angle_alpha   90.00
_cell.angle_beta   90.00
_cell.angle_gamma   90.00
#
_symmetry.space_group_name_H-M   'P 1'
#
loop_
_entity.id
_entity.type
_entity.pdbx_description
1 polymer ?
#
loop_
_entity_poly.entity_id
_entity_poly.type
_entity_poly.pdbx_seq_one_letter_code
_entity_poly.pdbx_strand_id
1 'polypeptide(L)'
;GNIIGISELMEARITHLLNTPEMKAAAPNLETPLVKGSPKPFGTVYITANAPGASTVFVGYRDNPWGIFTKLPMFDDGAHEDGAANDGNWGVALNLQAADVQYYVYAENNEAGIFSPARAEWEFYNIATAGDVVINEIVTNNVAGQTDANGEFDDWIELHNNTAQDISLKG
;
A
#
# COMPACT_ATOMS: atom_id res chain seq x y z
N GLY A 1 42.80 -25.55 -28.34
CA GLY A 1 42.34 -24.66 -27.27
C GLY A 1 40.89 -24.98 -26.96
N ASN A 2 40.60 -25.22 -25.70
CA ASN A 2 39.24 -25.48 -25.25
C ASN A 2 38.42 -24.17 -25.35
N ILE A 3 37.36 -24.17 -26.11
CA ILE A 3 36.47 -23.03 -26.21
C ILE A 3 35.54 -23.12 -25.00
N ILE A 4 35.68 -22.19 -24.07
CA ILE A 4 34.81 -22.09 -22.88
C ILE A 4 33.38 -21.83 -23.36
N GLY A 5 32.46 -22.69 -22.96
CA GLY A 5 31.05 -22.53 -23.25
C GLY A 5 30.44 -21.34 -22.47
N ILE A 6 29.31 -20.83 -22.95
CA ILE A 6 28.58 -19.72 -22.27
C ILE A 6 28.23 -20.10 -20.84
N SER A 7 27.85 -21.35 -20.58
CA SER A 7 27.52 -21.87 -19.24
C SER A 7 28.69 -21.72 -18.28
N GLU A 8 29.87 -22.21 -18.66
CA GLU A 8 31.07 -22.13 -17.81
C GLU A 8 31.51 -20.68 -17.56
N LEU A 9 31.39 -19.81 -18.57
CA LEU A 9 31.67 -18.38 -18.41
C LEU A 9 30.69 -17.73 -17.43
N MET A 10 29.43 -18.07 -17.56
CA MET A 10 28.36 -17.50 -16.65
C MET A 10 28.50 -18.03 -15.23
N GLU A 11 28.82 -19.29 -15.02
CA GLU A 11 29.04 -19.86 -13.68
C GLU A 11 30.19 -19.16 -12.95
N ALA A 12 31.31 -18.96 -13.63
CA ALA A 12 32.46 -18.24 -13.07
C ALA A 12 32.10 -16.80 -12.72
N ARG A 13 31.34 -16.12 -13.59
CA ARG A 13 30.88 -14.75 -13.38
C ARG A 13 29.88 -14.67 -12.20
N ILE A 14 28.90 -15.55 -12.13
CA ILE A 14 27.93 -15.63 -11.03
C ILE A 14 28.66 -15.86 -9.71
N THR A 15 29.59 -16.82 -9.66
CA THR A 15 30.40 -17.10 -8.47
C THR A 15 31.21 -15.88 -8.03
N HIS A 16 31.78 -15.15 -8.97
CA HIS A 16 32.52 -13.92 -8.67
C HIS A 16 31.59 -12.85 -8.09
N LEU A 17 30.47 -12.58 -8.76
CA LEU A 17 29.50 -11.56 -8.31
C LEU A 17 28.94 -11.87 -6.92
N LEU A 18 28.52 -13.11 -6.68
CA LEU A 18 27.98 -13.53 -5.38
C LEU A 18 29.01 -13.47 -4.23
N ASN A 19 30.29 -13.33 -4.56
CA ASN A 19 31.37 -13.19 -3.59
C ASN A 19 31.84 -11.75 -3.38
N THR A 20 31.31 -10.78 -4.12
CA THR A 20 31.61 -9.37 -3.89
C THR A 20 30.96 -8.87 -2.60
N PRO A 21 31.60 -7.93 -1.87
CA PRO A 21 31.02 -7.38 -0.63
C PRO A 21 29.62 -6.81 -0.84
N GLU A 22 29.38 -6.11 -1.94
CA GLU A 22 28.11 -5.47 -2.27
C GLU A 22 26.97 -6.49 -2.44
N MET A 23 27.24 -7.67 -2.95
CA MET A 23 26.26 -8.76 -3.11
C MET A 23 26.05 -9.56 -1.81
N LYS A 24 26.96 -9.40 -0.84
CA LYS A 24 26.86 -10.02 0.48
C LYS A 24 26.29 -9.08 1.55
N ALA A 25 26.09 -7.81 1.19
CA ALA A 25 25.52 -6.84 2.09
C ALA A 25 24.15 -7.30 2.58
N ALA A 26 23.93 -7.24 3.88
CA ALA A 26 22.69 -7.68 4.50
C ALA A 26 21.75 -6.49 4.69
N ALA A 27 20.63 -6.51 3.98
CA ALA A 27 19.54 -5.57 4.22
C ALA A 27 18.90 -5.81 5.61
N PRO A 28 18.26 -4.81 6.21
CA PRO A 28 17.47 -5.02 7.41
C PRO A 28 16.32 -6.00 7.13
N ASN A 29 15.81 -6.66 8.16
CA ASN A 29 14.57 -7.41 8.01
C ASN A 29 13.42 -6.41 7.86
N LEU A 30 12.52 -6.64 6.90
CA LEU A 30 11.34 -5.81 6.69
C LEU A 30 10.12 -6.72 6.58
N GLU A 31 9.25 -6.64 7.58
CA GLU A 31 7.99 -7.37 7.58
C GLU A 31 6.94 -6.68 6.70
N THR A 32 5.87 -7.41 6.40
CA THR A 32 4.72 -6.85 5.68
C THR A 32 4.14 -5.68 6.48
N PRO A 33 4.03 -4.48 5.88
CA PRO A 33 3.50 -3.33 6.58
C PRO A 33 2.01 -3.50 6.93
N LEU A 34 1.60 -2.84 8.00
CA LEU A 34 0.22 -2.83 8.47
C LEU A 34 -0.37 -1.43 8.34
N VAL A 35 -1.67 -1.37 8.06
CA VAL A 35 -2.46 -0.14 8.10
C VAL A 35 -3.28 -0.14 9.39
N LYS A 36 -3.11 0.87 10.21
CA LYS A 36 -3.87 1.08 11.46
C LYS A 36 -4.83 2.24 11.30
N GLY A 37 -6.01 2.10 11.89
CA GLY A 37 -7.11 3.04 11.75
C GLY A 37 -8.16 2.56 10.74
N SER A 38 -9.17 3.38 10.50
CA SER A 38 -10.24 3.08 9.54
C SER A 38 -10.04 3.96 8.30
N PRO A 39 -9.75 3.38 7.14
CA PRO A 39 -9.58 4.15 5.92
C PRO A 39 -10.90 4.77 5.48
N LYS A 40 -10.96 6.10 5.51
CA LYS A 40 -12.09 6.89 5.04
C LYS A 40 -11.59 8.03 4.16
N PRO A 41 -12.38 8.49 3.18
CA PRO A 41 -12.07 9.70 2.44
C PRO A 41 -11.76 10.86 3.39
N PHE A 42 -10.66 11.56 3.13
CA PHE A 42 -10.15 12.68 3.93
C PHE A 42 -9.83 12.35 5.41
N GLY A 43 -9.76 11.06 5.75
CA GLY A 43 -9.31 10.59 7.05
C GLY A 43 -7.81 10.42 7.14
N THR A 44 -7.33 10.03 8.32
CA THR A 44 -5.93 9.68 8.57
C THR A 44 -5.83 8.22 8.96
N VAL A 45 -4.86 7.52 8.37
CA VAL A 45 -4.43 6.18 8.78
C VAL A 45 -2.95 6.22 9.13
N TYR A 46 -2.48 5.23 9.88
CA TYR A 46 -1.06 5.04 10.12
C TYR A 46 -0.57 3.81 9.36
N ILE A 47 0.53 3.95 8.66
CA ILE A 47 1.25 2.81 8.07
C ILE A 47 2.38 2.49 9.01
N THR A 48 2.43 1.24 9.49
CA THR A 48 3.50 0.77 10.36
C THR A 48 4.23 -0.41 9.75
N ALA A 49 5.54 -0.52 9.98
CA ALA A 49 6.38 -1.60 9.50
C ALA A 49 7.42 -1.98 10.54
N ASN A 50 7.57 -3.28 10.81
CA ASN A 50 8.67 -3.76 11.63
C ASN A 50 9.91 -3.90 10.75
N ALA A 51 10.95 -3.14 11.07
CA ALA A 51 12.21 -3.08 10.35
C ALA A 51 13.40 -2.94 11.32
N PRO A 52 13.64 -3.96 12.16
CA PRO A 52 14.73 -3.91 13.12
C PRO A 52 16.09 -3.81 12.40
N GLY A 53 16.95 -2.93 12.91
CA GLY A 53 18.27 -2.67 12.32
C GLY A 53 18.26 -1.75 11.10
N ALA A 54 17.11 -1.23 10.69
CA ALA A 54 17.06 -0.16 9.71
C ALA A 54 17.55 1.16 10.32
N SER A 55 18.23 1.96 9.50
CA SER A 55 18.62 3.34 9.82
C SER A 55 17.69 4.36 9.17
N THR A 56 17.00 3.96 8.11
CA THR A 56 16.02 4.79 7.39
C THR A 56 14.90 3.92 6.88
N VAL A 57 13.66 4.38 7.08
CA VAL A 57 12.46 3.75 6.52
C VAL A 57 11.59 4.84 5.90
N PHE A 58 11.00 4.55 4.75
CA PHE A 58 9.97 5.41 4.16
C PHE A 58 8.85 4.61 3.51
N VAL A 59 7.69 5.21 3.41
CA VAL A 59 6.61 4.76 2.56
C VAL A 59 6.59 5.55 1.25
N GLY A 60 6.52 4.84 0.12
CA GLY A 60 6.16 5.44 -1.16
C GLY A 60 4.66 5.23 -1.38
N TYR A 61 3.92 6.30 -1.64
CA TYR A 61 2.47 6.21 -1.85
C TYR A 61 2.01 7.07 -3.03
N ARG A 62 0.87 6.72 -3.58
CA ARG A 62 0.14 7.52 -4.59
C ARG A 62 -1.36 7.27 -4.47
N ASP A 63 -2.15 8.28 -4.74
CA ASP A 63 -3.62 8.26 -4.82
C ASP A 63 -4.14 8.28 -6.27
N ASN A 64 -3.23 8.39 -7.23
CA ASN A 64 -3.52 8.30 -8.65
C ASN A 64 -2.74 7.10 -9.23
N PRO A 65 -3.41 6.04 -9.74
CA PRO A 65 -2.75 4.85 -10.30
C PRO A 65 -1.75 5.13 -11.42
N TRP A 66 -1.87 6.27 -12.08
CA TRP A 66 -0.98 6.72 -13.16
C TRP A 66 0.07 7.74 -12.70
N GLY A 67 0.00 8.14 -11.43
CA GLY A 67 0.93 9.09 -10.83
C GLY A 67 2.25 8.45 -10.40
N ILE A 68 3.24 9.30 -10.12
CA ILE A 68 4.48 8.88 -9.47
C ILE A 68 4.25 8.69 -7.98
N PHE A 69 5.02 7.80 -7.36
CA PHE A 69 5.00 7.62 -5.91
C PHE A 69 5.68 8.80 -5.19
N THR A 70 4.99 9.33 -4.19
CA THR A 70 5.53 10.33 -3.26
C THR A 70 6.14 9.59 -2.07
N LYS A 71 7.34 9.98 -1.65
CA LYS A 71 8.02 9.39 -0.50
C LYS A 71 7.71 10.18 0.76
N LEU A 72 7.38 9.46 1.82
CA LEU A 72 7.08 10.01 3.14
C LEU A 72 7.93 9.25 4.18
N PRO A 73 8.80 9.93 4.96
CA PRO A 73 9.63 9.27 5.95
C PRO A 73 8.78 8.66 7.05
N MET A 74 9.20 7.50 7.55
CA MET A 74 8.64 6.84 8.72
C MET A 74 9.56 7.07 9.92
N PHE A 75 9.00 6.99 11.13
CA PHE A 75 9.68 7.27 12.38
C PHE A 75 9.50 6.10 13.35
N ASP A 76 10.54 5.82 14.16
CA ASP A 76 10.53 4.89 15.28
C ASP A 76 10.63 5.71 16.57
N ASP A 77 9.56 6.46 16.86
CA ASP A 77 9.54 7.47 17.93
C ASP A 77 8.44 7.25 18.98
N GLY A 78 7.61 6.22 18.80
CA GLY A 78 6.50 5.90 19.68
C GLY A 78 5.28 6.82 19.54
N ALA A 79 5.23 7.66 18.48
CA ALA A 79 4.17 8.64 18.28
C ALA A 79 3.27 8.36 17.07
N HIS A 80 3.65 7.44 16.20
CA HIS A 80 2.99 7.16 14.93
C HIS A 80 2.30 5.78 14.91
N GLU A 81 1.70 5.36 16.02
CA GLU A 81 1.11 4.02 16.22
C GLU A 81 2.14 2.89 16.05
N ASP A 82 3.44 3.20 16.17
CA ASP A 82 4.58 2.34 15.97
C ASP A 82 4.99 1.56 17.21
N GLY A 83 4.48 1.91 18.40
CA GLY A 83 4.78 1.21 19.65
C GLY A 83 5.63 2.05 20.59
N ALA A 84 6.82 1.60 20.93
CA ALA A 84 7.77 2.33 21.76
C ALA A 84 8.92 2.88 20.92
N ALA A 85 9.43 4.04 21.29
CA ALA A 85 10.57 4.61 20.58
C ALA A 85 11.79 3.68 20.57
N ASN A 86 12.41 3.51 19.42
CA ASN A 86 13.58 2.68 19.15
C ASN A 86 13.34 1.17 19.39
N ASP A 87 12.14 0.67 19.12
CA ASP A 87 11.81 -0.75 19.23
C ASP A 87 11.89 -1.49 17.88
N GLY A 88 12.25 -0.78 16.80
CA GLY A 88 12.35 -1.30 15.45
C GLY A 88 11.03 -1.32 14.69
N ASN A 89 9.95 -0.82 15.29
CA ASN A 89 8.70 -0.57 14.60
C ASN A 89 8.68 0.89 14.14
N TRP A 90 8.44 1.07 12.87
CA TRP A 90 8.41 2.37 12.22
C TRP A 90 6.98 2.72 11.84
N GLY A 91 6.62 3.98 12.02
CA GLY A 91 5.28 4.45 11.73
C GLY A 91 5.24 5.80 11.03
N VAL A 92 4.15 6.06 10.31
CA VAL A 92 3.86 7.36 9.70
C VAL A 92 2.36 7.56 9.54
N ALA A 93 1.91 8.79 9.77
CA ALA A 93 0.54 9.19 9.48
C ALA A 93 0.39 9.50 7.99
N LEU A 94 -0.60 8.90 7.34
CA LEU A 94 -0.98 9.19 5.97
C LEU A 94 -2.38 9.79 5.93
N ASN A 95 -2.48 11.01 5.44
CA ASN A 95 -3.75 11.70 5.20
C ASN A 95 -4.31 11.24 3.86
N LEU A 96 -5.42 10.55 3.90
CA LEU A 96 -6.10 10.02 2.72
C LEU A 96 -6.86 11.14 1.98
N GLN A 97 -6.94 10.99 0.66
CA GLN A 97 -7.85 11.78 -0.18
C GLN A 97 -9.13 10.97 -0.44
N ALA A 98 -9.96 11.42 -1.36
CA ALA A 98 -11.19 10.70 -1.76
C ALA A 98 -10.91 9.58 -2.78
N ALA A 99 -9.73 8.97 -2.73
CA ALA A 99 -9.30 7.91 -3.66
C ALA A 99 -8.54 6.83 -2.91
N ASP A 100 -8.55 5.64 -3.50
CA ASP A 100 -7.73 4.53 -3.01
C ASP A 100 -6.25 4.87 -3.14
N VAL A 101 -5.46 4.39 -2.19
CA VAL A 101 -4.03 4.64 -2.14
C VAL A 101 -3.26 3.37 -2.44
N GLN A 102 -2.29 3.46 -3.33
CA GLN A 102 -1.28 2.43 -3.57
C GLN A 102 -0.01 2.81 -2.81
N TYR A 103 0.60 1.85 -2.12
CA TYR A 103 1.80 2.12 -1.34
C TYR A 103 2.76 0.93 -1.27
N TYR A 104 4.01 1.23 -0.98
CA TYR A 104 5.06 0.29 -0.63
C TYR A 104 5.91 0.85 0.51
N VAL A 105 6.69 0.01 1.17
CA VAL A 105 7.65 0.43 2.19
C VAL A 105 9.06 0.07 1.73
N TYR A 106 10.01 0.93 2.05
CA TYR A 106 11.44 0.71 1.88
C TYR A 106 12.15 0.90 3.20
N ALA A 107 13.09 0.01 3.50
CA ALA A 107 13.95 0.10 4.67
C ALA A 107 15.41 -0.12 4.25
N GLU A 108 16.33 0.63 4.85
CA GLU A 108 17.75 0.48 4.61
C GLU A 108 18.58 0.59 5.90
N ASN A 109 19.73 0.00 5.86
CA ASN A 109 20.81 0.19 6.81
C ASN A 109 22.06 0.74 6.07
N ASN A 110 23.21 0.75 6.71
CA ASN A 110 24.45 1.26 6.10
C ASN A 110 25.01 0.33 4.99
N GLU A 111 24.47 -0.86 4.82
CA GLU A 111 24.99 -1.85 3.88
C GLU A 111 24.06 -2.06 2.68
N ALA A 112 22.77 -2.20 2.91
CA ALA A 112 21.81 -2.49 1.86
C ALA A 112 20.39 -2.05 2.23
N GLY A 113 19.50 -2.03 1.22
CA GLY A 113 18.09 -1.72 1.39
C GLY A 113 17.18 -2.83 0.87
N ILE A 114 15.94 -2.81 1.32
CA ILE A 114 14.90 -3.79 0.97
C ILE A 114 13.56 -3.11 0.76
N PHE A 115 12.76 -3.62 -0.17
CA PHE A 115 11.40 -3.19 -0.42
C PHE A 115 10.37 -4.22 0.07
N SER A 116 9.21 -3.73 0.49
CA SER A 116 8.02 -4.53 0.73
C SER A 116 6.82 -3.86 0.03
N PRO A 117 6.22 -4.48 -1.02
CA PRO A 117 6.62 -5.75 -1.62
C PRO A 117 7.96 -5.68 -2.34
N ALA A 118 8.60 -6.84 -2.57
CA ALA A 118 9.97 -6.93 -3.09
C ALA A 118 10.17 -6.27 -4.47
N ARG A 119 9.11 -6.18 -5.28
CA ARG A 119 9.11 -5.55 -6.60
C ARG A 119 8.34 -4.22 -6.57
N ALA A 120 8.64 -3.40 -5.55
CA ALA A 120 8.01 -2.09 -5.36
C ALA A 120 7.97 -1.26 -6.64
N GLU A 121 6.91 -0.47 -6.72
CA GLU A 121 6.39 0.31 -7.85
C GLU A 121 5.77 -0.53 -8.99
N TRP A 122 6.11 -1.82 -9.13
CA TRP A 122 5.37 -2.80 -9.96
C TRP A 122 4.37 -3.59 -9.13
N GLU A 123 4.75 -3.90 -7.90
CA GLU A 123 3.90 -4.48 -6.88
C GLU A 123 3.73 -3.47 -5.74
N PHE A 124 2.53 -3.36 -5.21
CA PHE A 124 2.18 -2.41 -4.16
C PHE A 124 1.03 -2.95 -3.33
N TYR A 125 0.91 -2.44 -2.13
CA TYR A 125 -0.26 -2.63 -1.28
C TYR A 125 -1.32 -1.60 -1.62
N ASN A 126 -2.58 -1.88 -1.26
CA ASN A 126 -3.70 -0.98 -1.48
C ASN A 126 -4.38 -0.64 -0.16
N ILE A 127 -4.75 0.62 -0.01
CA ILE A 127 -5.68 1.09 1.02
C ILE A 127 -6.93 1.53 0.26
N ALA A 128 -8.01 0.75 0.40
CA ALA A 128 -9.30 1.11 -0.15
C ALA A 128 -9.99 2.12 0.78
N THR A 129 -10.41 3.25 0.23
CA THR A 129 -11.17 4.26 0.96
C THR A 129 -12.66 4.09 0.65
N ALA A 130 -13.43 3.56 1.59
CA ALA A 130 -14.88 3.47 1.45
C ALA A 130 -15.55 4.65 2.17
N GLY A 131 -16.42 5.36 1.46
CA GLY A 131 -17.32 6.33 2.08
C GLY A 131 -18.30 5.66 3.05
N ASP A 132 -18.86 6.45 3.98
CA ASP A 132 -19.90 5.97 4.88
C ASP A 132 -21.18 5.58 4.11
N VAL A 133 -21.42 6.22 2.96
CA VAL A 133 -22.45 5.88 1.98
C VAL A 133 -21.82 5.63 0.64
N VAL A 134 -22.15 4.50 0.03
CA VAL A 134 -21.66 4.12 -1.30
C VAL A 134 -22.84 3.82 -2.23
N ILE A 135 -22.62 3.97 -3.51
CA ILE A 135 -23.56 3.49 -4.53
C ILE A 135 -23.38 1.97 -4.60
N ASN A 136 -24.43 1.22 -4.28
CA ASN A 136 -24.45 -0.23 -4.33
C ASN A 136 -24.85 -0.75 -5.71
N GLU A 137 -25.87 -0.14 -6.31
CA GLU A 137 -26.36 -0.54 -7.61
C GLU A 137 -26.88 0.68 -8.38
N ILE A 138 -26.74 0.64 -9.69
CA ILE A 138 -27.34 1.61 -10.63
C ILE A 138 -28.05 0.80 -11.71
N VAL A 139 -29.34 1.06 -11.90
CA VAL A 139 -30.11 0.51 -13.00
C VAL A 139 -30.50 1.64 -13.93
N THR A 140 -29.94 1.63 -15.13
CA THR A 140 -30.26 2.55 -16.21
C THR A 140 -31.04 1.80 -17.30
N ASN A 141 -32.02 2.41 -17.90
CA ASN A 141 -32.92 1.81 -18.88
C ASN A 141 -33.70 0.60 -18.28
N ASN A 142 -34.36 0.83 -17.15
CA ASN A 142 -35.20 -0.16 -16.48
C ASN A 142 -36.51 -0.36 -17.28
N VAL A 143 -36.56 -1.41 -18.07
CA VAL A 143 -37.74 -1.71 -18.94
C VAL A 143 -38.55 -2.93 -18.48
N ALA A 144 -38.06 -3.73 -17.54
CA ALA A 144 -38.66 -4.97 -17.10
C ALA A 144 -38.23 -5.43 -15.70
N GLY A 145 -37.56 -4.55 -14.92
CA GLY A 145 -37.07 -4.86 -13.57
C GLY A 145 -38.09 -4.52 -12.49
N GLN A 146 -37.58 -3.86 -11.45
CA GLN A 146 -38.39 -3.38 -10.32
C GLN A 146 -39.16 -2.12 -10.71
N THR A 147 -40.45 -2.05 -10.33
CA THR A 147 -41.27 -0.87 -10.55
C THR A 147 -41.29 0.01 -9.30
N ASP A 148 -41.55 1.30 -9.50
CA ASP A 148 -41.83 2.25 -8.43
C ASP A 148 -43.23 2.04 -7.79
N ALA A 149 -43.64 2.91 -6.86
CA ALA A 149 -44.92 2.86 -6.18
C ALA A 149 -46.11 3.11 -7.12
N ASN A 150 -45.91 3.67 -8.32
CA ASN A 150 -46.94 3.92 -9.33
C ASN A 150 -47.02 2.81 -10.37
N GLY A 151 -46.11 1.81 -10.30
CA GLY A 151 -46.03 0.69 -11.24
C GLY A 151 -45.21 1.03 -12.52
N GLU A 152 -44.41 2.11 -12.47
CA GLU A 152 -43.58 2.55 -13.57
C GLU A 152 -42.15 1.98 -13.46
N PHE A 153 -41.50 1.74 -14.61
CA PHE A 153 -40.13 1.23 -14.68
C PHE A 153 -39.14 2.40 -14.78
N ASP A 154 -38.96 3.13 -13.67
CA ASP A 154 -37.98 4.21 -13.60
C ASP A 154 -36.56 3.68 -13.40
N ASP A 155 -35.59 4.42 -13.86
CA ASP A 155 -34.19 4.22 -13.52
C ASP A 155 -33.96 4.53 -12.05
N TRP A 156 -33.07 3.79 -11.39
CA TRP A 156 -32.84 3.97 -9.96
C TRP A 156 -31.38 3.76 -9.54
N ILE A 157 -31.06 4.28 -8.39
CA ILE A 157 -29.76 4.13 -7.73
C ILE A 157 -30.00 3.61 -6.32
N GLU A 158 -29.32 2.53 -5.95
CA GLU A 158 -29.28 2.04 -4.58
C GLU A 158 -28.06 2.58 -3.86
N LEU A 159 -28.30 3.15 -2.67
CA LEU A 159 -27.26 3.59 -1.76
C LEU A 159 -27.15 2.60 -0.60
N HIS A 160 -25.93 2.21 -0.26
CA HIS A 160 -25.63 1.37 0.89
C HIS A 160 -24.91 2.18 1.97
N ASN A 161 -25.40 2.05 3.22
CA ASN A 161 -24.77 2.62 4.41
C ASN A 161 -23.77 1.61 4.97
N ASN A 162 -22.47 1.90 4.85
CA ASN A 162 -21.37 1.08 5.35
C ASN A 162 -21.16 1.18 6.86
N THR A 163 -21.97 1.98 7.57
CA THR A 163 -21.83 2.19 9.01
C THR A 163 -22.94 1.50 9.80
N ALA A 164 -22.74 1.37 11.10
CA ALA A 164 -23.78 0.88 12.01
C ALA A 164 -24.69 2.01 12.54
N GLN A 165 -24.53 3.25 12.04
CA GLN A 165 -25.27 4.42 12.49
C GLN A 165 -26.16 4.95 11.36
N ASP A 166 -27.27 5.60 11.72
CA ASP A 166 -28.11 6.29 10.74
C ASP A 166 -27.37 7.49 10.13
N ILE A 167 -27.43 7.61 8.82
CA ILE A 167 -26.80 8.71 8.07
C ILE A 167 -27.90 9.55 7.42
N SER A 168 -27.88 10.86 7.70
CA SER A 168 -28.76 11.80 7.02
C SER A 168 -28.27 12.07 5.60
N LEU A 169 -29.12 11.83 4.61
CA LEU A 169 -28.88 12.17 3.22
C LEU A 169 -29.36 13.58 2.85
N LYS A 170 -29.80 14.37 3.84
CA LYS A 170 -30.18 15.78 3.61
C LYS A 170 -28.91 16.63 3.53
N GLY A 171 -28.77 17.35 2.41
CA GLY A 171 -27.78 18.41 2.22
C GLY A 171 -28.10 19.68 3.00
#